data_169afe217c91beba6adb818e56ba0143
#
_entry.id   169afe217c91beba6adb818e56ba0143
#
_cell.length_a   1.000
_cell.length_b   1.000
_cell.length_c   1.000
_cell.angle_alpha   90.00
_cell.angle_beta   90.00
_cell.angle_gamma   90.00
#
_symmetry.space_group_name_H-M   'P 1'
#
loop_
_entity.id
_entity.type
_entity.pdbx_description
1 polymer ?
#
loop_
_entity_poly.entity_id
_entity_poly.type
_entity_poly.pdbx_seq_one_letter_code
_entity_poly.pdbx_strand_id
1 'polypeptide(L)'
;MLLPMASTWAAEQEQTILQSGVAFTEAQIADARRVGINQPDRVRLLKVQEIPTPSHPALATTGEATSLISPCTIGLTLRYGIFIRDDHWDSQRLIDHDLAHTMQYERLGSIEEFLRQYLHECITIGYPTAPMEQEAKRIEREVCF
;
A
#
# COMPACT_ATOMS: atom_id res chain seq x y z
N MET A 1 -15.76 11.13 12.18
CA MET A 1 -14.71 10.16 12.36
C MET A 1 -14.24 9.55 11.06
N LEU A 2 -12.98 9.83 10.66
CA LEU A 2 -12.49 9.44 9.34
C LEU A 2 -11.90 8.03 9.27
N LEU A 3 -11.36 7.51 10.40
CA LEU A 3 -10.69 6.22 10.38
C LEU A 3 -11.60 5.06 9.97
N PRO A 4 -12.81 4.90 10.52
CA PRO A 4 -13.70 3.83 10.05
C PRO A 4 -14.08 3.97 8.58
N MET A 5 -14.29 5.20 8.11
CA MET A 5 -14.59 5.45 6.68
C MET A 5 -13.41 5.09 5.79
N ALA A 6 -12.20 5.45 6.21
CA ALA A 6 -10.98 5.11 5.48
C ALA A 6 -10.78 3.60 5.42
N SER A 7 -11.02 2.91 6.54
CA SER A 7 -10.88 1.45 6.61
C SER A 7 -11.90 0.74 5.71
N THR A 8 -13.13 1.23 5.67
CA THR A 8 -14.17 0.69 4.79
C THR A 8 -13.80 0.88 3.33
N TRP A 9 -13.39 2.10 2.97
CA TRP A 9 -12.94 2.39 1.61
C TRP A 9 -11.78 1.50 1.20
N ALA A 10 -10.77 1.38 2.06
CA ALA A 10 -9.59 0.55 1.80
C ALA A 10 -9.97 -0.92 1.61
N ALA A 11 -10.87 -1.45 2.45
CA ALA A 11 -11.32 -2.83 2.34
C ALA A 11 -12.07 -3.07 1.02
N GLU A 12 -12.90 -2.13 0.59
CA GLU A 12 -13.61 -2.21 -0.69
C GLU A 12 -12.63 -2.21 -1.87
N GLN A 13 -11.62 -1.34 -1.82
CA GLN A 13 -10.60 -1.29 -2.86
C GLN A 13 -9.77 -2.57 -2.89
N GLU A 14 -9.41 -3.11 -1.73
CA GLU A 14 -8.71 -4.39 -1.66
C GLU A 14 -9.52 -5.48 -2.37
N GLN A 15 -10.82 -5.57 -2.09
CA GLN A 15 -11.68 -6.56 -2.73
C GLN A 15 -11.69 -6.42 -4.25
N THR A 16 -11.74 -5.20 -4.76
CA THR A 16 -11.66 -4.94 -6.20
C THR A 16 -10.35 -5.49 -6.77
N ILE A 17 -9.24 -5.23 -6.10
CA ILE A 17 -7.93 -5.71 -6.55
C ILE A 17 -7.87 -7.24 -6.50
N LEU A 18 -8.35 -7.86 -5.43
CA LEU A 18 -8.32 -9.31 -5.28
C LEU A 18 -9.15 -10.03 -6.34
N GLN A 19 -10.23 -9.39 -6.81
CA GLN A 19 -11.10 -9.96 -7.84
C GLN A 19 -10.56 -9.75 -9.25
N SER A 20 -9.90 -8.63 -9.52
CA SER A 20 -9.53 -8.22 -10.88
C SER A 20 -8.02 -8.18 -11.13
N GLY A 21 -7.22 -8.24 -10.07
CA GLY A 21 -5.77 -8.14 -10.17
C GLY A 21 -5.11 -9.44 -10.62
N VAL A 22 -3.82 -9.34 -10.94
CA VAL A 22 -3.02 -10.49 -11.34
C VAL A 22 -2.26 -11.06 -10.16
N ALA A 23 -2.09 -12.39 -10.15
CA ALA A 23 -1.30 -13.07 -9.14
C ALA A 23 0.19 -12.80 -9.35
N PHE A 24 0.96 -12.92 -8.29
CA PHE A 24 2.42 -12.82 -8.37
C PHE A 24 3.03 -13.98 -9.17
N THR A 25 4.12 -13.67 -9.87
CA THR A 25 5.01 -14.69 -10.44
C THR A 25 5.78 -15.38 -9.30
N GLU A 26 6.45 -16.49 -9.62
CA GLU A 26 7.29 -17.19 -8.63
C GLU A 26 8.40 -16.28 -8.09
N ALA A 27 9.02 -15.47 -8.97
CA ALA A 27 10.06 -14.52 -8.56
C ALA A 27 9.50 -13.48 -7.60
N GLN A 28 8.30 -12.97 -7.86
CA GLN A 28 7.64 -11.99 -6.98
C GLN A 28 7.27 -12.60 -5.64
N ILE A 29 6.82 -13.86 -5.62
CA ILE A 29 6.55 -14.58 -4.38
C ILE A 29 7.82 -14.74 -3.55
N ALA A 30 8.95 -15.06 -4.20
CA ALA A 30 10.23 -15.16 -3.51
C ALA A 30 10.63 -13.81 -2.88
N ASP A 31 10.45 -12.71 -3.61
CA ASP A 31 10.70 -11.37 -3.08
C ASP A 31 9.78 -11.08 -1.88
N ALA A 32 8.51 -11.43 -1.99
CA ALA A 32 7.56 -11.22 -0.90
C ALA A 32 7.96 -11.98 0.37
N ARG A 33 8.47 -13.19 0.23
CA ARG A 33 8.99 -13.97 1.36
C ARG A 33 10.21 -13.29 1.98
N ARG A 34 11.10 -12.74 1.16
CA ARG A 34 12.28 -12.02 1.66
C ARG A 34 11.88 -10.74 2.41
N VAL A 35 10.81 -10.08 1.98
CA VAL A 35 10.25 -8.93 2.70
C VAL A 35 9.69 -9.35 4.06
N GLY A 36 9.23 -10.59 4.20
CA GLY A 36 8.68 -11.10 5.45
C GLY A 36 7.18 -11.30 5.44
N ILE A 37 6.57 -11.39 4.25
CA ILE A 37 5.13 -11.61 4.12
C ILE A 37 4.82 -13.08 4.39
N ASN A 38 3.86 -13.35 5.26
CA ASN A 38 3.47 -14.71 5.65
C ASN A 38 2.60 -15.39 4.61
N GLN A 39 1.80 -14.64 3.86
CA GLN A 39 0.86 -15.18 2.87
C GLN A 39 1.05 -14.51 1.51
N PRO A 40 2.24 -14.69 0.89
CA PRO A 40 2.55 -13.98 -0.36
C PRO A 40 1.68 -14.42 -1.53
N ASP A 41 1.12 -15.63 -1.48
CA ASP A 41 0.23 -16.15 -2.52
C ASP A 41 -1.12 -15.42 -2.57
N ARG A 42 -1.48 -14.67 -1.53
CA ARG A 42 -2.71 -13.88 -1.51
C ARG A 42 -2.58 -12.55 -2.23
N VAL A 43 -1.36 -12.06 -2.45
CA VAL A 43 -1.15 -10.72 -3.01
C VAL A 43 -1.57 -10.66 -4.47
N ARG A 44 -2.23 -9.56 -4.84
CA ARG A 44 -2.64 -9.28 -6.22
C ARG A 44 -2.22 -7.87 -6.60
N LEU A 45 -1.82 -7.70 -7.86
CA LEU A 45 -1.47 -6.40 -8.43
C LEU A 45 -2.54 -6.00 -9.44
N LEU A 46 -3.01 -4.77 -9.36
CA LEU A 46 -3.93 -4.23 -10.35
C LEU A 46 -3.35 -2.98 -10.99
N LYS A 47 -3.17 -3.05 -12.31
CA LYS A 47 -2.66 -1.94 -13.10
C LYS A 47 -3.78 -0.94 -13.36
N VAL A 48 -3.54 0.33 -13.08
CA VAL A 48 -4.51 1.41 -13.28
C VAL A 48 -3.84 2.60 -13.95
N GLN A 49 -4.62 3.42 -14.64
CA GLN A 49 -4.11 4.65 -15.22
C GLN A 49 -3.90 5.71 -14.14
N GLU A 50 -4.76 5.71 -13.14
CA GLU A 50 -4.72 6.64 -12.02
C GLU A 50 -5.13 5.90 -10.76
N ILE A 51 -4.40 6.14 -9.67
CA ILE A 51 -4.73 5.53 -8.37
C ILE A 51 -6.08 6.07 -7.90
N PRO A 52 -7.05 5.21 -7.58
CA PRO A 52 -8.36 5.67 -7.12
C PRO A 52 -8.29 6.52 -5.87
N THR A 53 -9.15 7.53 -5.80
CA THR A 53 -9.28 8.38 -4.62
C THR A 53 -10.67 8.20 -4.01
N PRO A 54 -10.79 8.37 -2.67
CA PRO A 54 -12.11 8.30 -2.05
C PRO A 54 -13.04 9.37 -2.59
N SER A 55 -14.31 9.03 -2.80
CA SER A 55 -15.31 10.00 -3.25
C SER A 55 -15.76 10.94 -2.14
N HIS A 56 -15.62 10.55 -0.88
CA HIS A 56 -16.01 11.39 0.26
C HIS A 56 -15.01 12.55 0.41
N PRO A 57 -15.47 13.84 0.38
CA PRO A 57 -14.56 14.98 0.39
C PRO A 57 -13.59 15.02 1.57
N ALA A 58 -14.04 14.65 2.77
CA ALA A 58 -13.19 14.66 3.95
C ALA A 58 -12.08 13.62 3.87
N LEU A 59 -12.36 12.43 3.31
CA LEU A 59 -11.35 11.40 3.09
C LEU A 59 -10.35 11.82 2.02
N ALA A 60 -10.82 12.40 0.93
CA ALA A 60 -9.95 12.86 -0.15
C ALA A 60 -8.99 13.93 0.36
N THR A 61 -9.50 14.90 1.14
CA THR A 61 -8.68 15.96 1.73
C THR A 61 -7.64 15.40 2.69
N THR A 62 -8.02 14.45 3.53
CA THR A 62 -7.10 13.81 4.48
C THR A 62 -6.02 13.03 3.75
N GLY A 63 -6.38 12.32 2.67
CA GLY A 63 -5.43 11.60 1.85
C GLY A 63 -4.37 12.52 1.25
N GLU A 64 -4.79 13.66 0.71
CA GLU A 64 -3.88 14.67 0.17
C GLU A 64 -2.99 15.29 1.26
N ALA A 65 -3.59 15.67 2.39
CA ALA A 65 -2.87 16.31 3.49
C ALA A 65 -1.81 15.40 4.09
N THR A 66 -2.04 14.08 4.14
CA THR A 66 -1.09 13.10 4.65
C THR A 66 -0.15 12.57 3.57
N SER A 67 -0.31 12.99 2.31
CA SER A 67 0.41 12.48 1.14
C SER A 67 0.19 10.99 0.87
N LEU A 68 -0.82 10.38 1.49
CA LEU A 68 -1.15 8.98 1.26
C LEU A 68 -1.64 8.76 -0.17
N ILE A 69 -2.54 9.64 -0.64
CA ILE A 69 -3.05 9.61 -2.01
C ILE A 69 -3.00 11.04 -2.56
N SER A 70 -2.33 11.20 -3.69
CA SER A 70 -2.22 12.47 -4.40
C SER A 70 -2.24 12.19 -5.90
N PRO A 71 -2.36 13.22 -6.76
CA PRO A 71 -2.24 13.01 -8.20
C PRO A 71 -0.90 12.42 -8.63
N CYS A 72 0.13 12.53 -7.79
CA CYS A 72 1.46 11.98 -8.07
C CYS A 72 1.67 10.57 -7.51
N THR A 73 0.67 9.99 -6.85
CA THR A 73 0.78 8.63 -6.29
C THR A 73 0.91 7.62 -7.41
N ILE A 74 1.94 6.77 -7.33
CA ILE A 74 2.24 5.78 -8.36
C ILE A 74 1.92 4.35 -7.93
N GLY A 75 1.75 4.11 -6.63
CA GLY A 75 1.33 2.83 -6.08
C GLY A 75 0.61 3.02 -4.77
N LEU A 76 -0.27 2.08 -4.44
CA LEU A 76 -1.02 2.13 -3.19
C LEU A 76 -1.29 0.72 -2.72
N THR A 77 -0.86 0.40 -1.50
CA THR A 77 -1.04 -0.90 -0.88
C THR A 77 -2.25 -0.88 0.05
N LEU A 78 -3.16 -1.83 -0.18
CA LEU A 78 -4.33 -2.04 0.66
C LEU A 78 -4.33 -3.49 1.11
N ARG A 79 -3.49 -3.82 2.07
CA ARG A 79 -3.22 -5.13 2.62
C ARG A 79 -2.66 -6.07 1.54
N TYR A 80 -3.46 -7.00 1.00
CA TYR A 80 -3.01 -7.93 -0.04
C TYR A 80 -3.28 -7.43 -1.45
N GLY A 81 -3.96 -6.29 -1.58
CA GLY A 81 -4.22 -5.68 -2.88
C GLY A 81 -3.32 -4.46 -3.08
N ILE A 82 -2.68 -4.39 -4.24
CA ILE A 82 -1.78 -3.29 -4.58
C ILE A 82 -2.18 -2.72 -5.92
N PHE A 83 -2.49 -1.41 -5.95
CA PHE A 83 -2.63 -0.66 -7.18
C PHE A 83 -1.26 -0.19 -7.65
N ILE A 84 -0.97 -0.38 -8.93
CA ILE A 84 0.24 0.17 -9.56
C ILE A 84 -0.18 0.99 -10.76
N ARG A 85 0.28 2.24 -10.84
CA ARG A 85 -0.01 3.08 -12.00
C ARG A 85 0.71 2.49 -13.23
N ASP A 86 0.03 2.51 -14.38
CA ASP A 86 0.47 1.76 -15.56
C ASP A 86 1.85 2.15 -16.09
N ASP A 87 2.25 3.42 -15.93
CA ASP A 87 3.57 3.90 -16.34
C ASP A 87 4.70 3.43 -15.40
N HIS A 88 4.37 2.79 -14.29
CA HIS A 88 5.32 2.20 -13.34
C HIS A 88 5.13 0.68 -13.18
N TRP A 89 4.37 0.04 -14.07
CA TRP A 89 4.02 -1.37 -13.95
C TRP A 89 5.24 -2.29 -13.86
N ASP A 90 6.32 -1.96 -14.56
CA ASP A 90 7.52 -2.78 -14.60
C ASP A 90 8.52 -2.47 -13.49
N SER A 91 8.18 -1.58 -12.56
CA SER A 91 9.09 -1.19 -11.48
C SER A 91 9.07 -2.20 -10.34
N GLN A 92 10.01 -3.14 -10.34
CA GLN A 92 10.14 -4.09 -9.24
C GLN A 92 10.46 -3.38 -7.91
N ARG A 93 11.22 -2.29 -7.97
CA ARG A 93 11.52 -1.49 -6.78
C ARG A 93 10.25 -0.94 -6.13
N LEU A 94 9.32 -0.42 -6.94
CA LEU A 94 8.03 0.06 -6.42
C LEU A 94 7.23 -1.08 -5.81
N ILE A 95 7.18 -2.24 -6.49
CA ILE A 95 6.47 -3.41 -5.97
C ILE A 95 7.07 -3.84 -4.64
N ASP A 96 8.39 -3.90 -4.52
CA ASP A 96 9.05 -4.29 -3.27
C ASP A 96 8.76 -3.29 -2.14
N HIS A 97 8.71 -1.99 -2.46
CA HIS A 97 8.31 -0.96 -1.51
C HIS A 97 6.89 -1.20 -1.00
N ASP A 98 5.96 -1.44 -1.92
CA ASP A 98 4.56 -1.68 -1.57
C ASP A 98 4.37 -3.01 -0.82
N LEU A 99 5.19 -4.01 -1.13
CA LEU A 99 5.18 -5.27 -0.37
C LEU A 99 5.59 -5.06 1.08
N ALA A 100 6.49 -4.12 1.35
CA ALA A 100 6.84 -3.78 2.72
C ALA A 100 5.61 -3.29 3.48
N HIS A 101 4.74 -2.53 2.84
CA HIS A 101 3.48 -2.11 3.46
C HIS A 101 2.53 -3.29 3.69
N THR A 102 2.47 -4.26 2.78
CA THR A 102 1.69 -5.48 3.01
C THR A 102 2.17 -6.20 4.26
N MET A 103 3.48 -6.31 4.44
CA MET A 103 4.06 -6.90 5.64
C MET A 103 3.65 -6.13 6.90
N GLN A 104 3.62 -4.80 6.81
CA GLN A 104 3.17 -3.97 7.94
C GLN A 104 1.71 -4.20 8.27
N TYR A 105 0.83 -4.36 7.25
CA TYR A 105 -0.57 -4.74 7.48
C TYR A 105 -0.67 -6.08 8.20
N GLU A 106 0.11 -7.07 7.79
CA GLU A 106 0.12 -8.38 8.47
C GLU A 106 0.57 -8.26 9.92
N ARG A 107 1.64 -7.49 10.15
CA ARG A 107 2.20 -7.30 11.48
C ARG A 107 1.20 -6.62 12.43
N LEU A 108 0.47 -5.62 11.94
CA LEU A 108 -0.49 -4.87 12.74
C LEU A 108 -1.85 -5.55 12.86
N GLY A 109 -2.14 -6.51 11.99
CA GLY A 109 -3.27 -7.42 12.11
C GLY A 109 -4.53 -7.04 11.37
N SER A 110 -4.71 -5.78 10.96
CA SER A 110 -5.90 -5.34 10.23
C SER A 110 -5.64 -4.07 9.45
N ILE A 111 -6.53 -3.79 8.50
CA ILE A 111 -6.50 -2.53 7.73
C ILE A 111 -6.65 -1.34 8.69
N GLU A 112 -7.57 -1.42 9.63
CA GLU A 112 -7.82 -0.32 10.56
C GLU A 112 -6.59 0.00 11.41
N GLU A 113 -5.93 -1.02 11.96
CA GLU A 113 -4.74 -0.82 12.78
C GLU A 113 -3.57 -0.25 11.98
N PHE A 114 -3.39 -0.73 10.74
CA PHE A 114 -2.38 -0.14 9.86
C PHE A 114 -2.67 1.35 9.60
N LEU A 115 -3.89 1.67 9.20
CA LEU A 115 -4.25 3.05 8.87
C LEU A 115 -4.17 3.95 10.10
N ARG A 116 -4.56 3.45 11.28
CA ARG A 116 -4.46 4.20 12.52
C ARG A 116 -3.02 4.64 12.76
N GLN A 117 -2.08 3.72 12.67
CA GLN A 117 -0.67 4.03 12.91
C GLN A 117 -0.08 4.86 11.77
N TYR A 118 -0.35 4.48 10.53
CA TYR A 118 0.22 5.16 9.36
C TYR A 118 -0.23 6.62 9.29
N LEU A 119 -1.52 6.87 9.43
CA LEU A 119 -2.05 8.23 9.40
C LEU A 119 -1.56 9.05 10.59
N HIS A 120 -1.46 8.44 11.77
CA HIS A 120 -0.91 9.12 12.94
C HIS A 120 0.52 9.59 12.69
N GLU A 121 1.36 8.73 12.14
CA GLU A 121 2.75 9.08 11.82
C GLU A 121 2.83 10.19 10.75
N CYS A 122 1.99 10.10 9.71
CA CYS A 122 1.98 11.12 8.66
C CYS A 122 1.53 12.48 9.18
N ILE A 123 0.57 12.51 10.11
CA ILE A 123 0.06 13.76 10.68
C ILE A 123 1.07 14.35 11.67
N THR A 124 1.68 13.52 12.54
CA THR A 124 2.53 14.01 13.62
C THR A 124 3.99 14.21 13.22
N ILE A 125 4.49 13.44 12.27
CA ILE A 125 5.91 13.47 11.87
C ILE A 125 6.07 13.98 10.44
N GLY A 126 5.19 13.56 9.53
CA GLY A 126 5.24 13.90 8.12
C GLY A 126 5.61 12.71 7.25
N TYR A 127 5.04 12.68 6.04
CA TYR A 127 5.08 11.52 5.16
C TYR A 127 6.50 11.00 4.85
N PRO A 128 7.46 11.84 4.37
CA PRO A 128 8.72 11.24 3.94
C PRO A 128 9.54 10.64 5.09
N THR A 129 9.38 11.17 6.30
CA THR A 129 10.16 10.78 7.47
C THR A 129 9.39 9.88 8.43
N ALA A 130 8.11 9.60 8.14
CA ALA A 130 7.29 8.70 8.97
C ALA A 130 7.98 7.34 9.11
N PRO A 131 8.06 6.77 10.33
CA PRO A 131 8.80 5.53 10.58
C PRO A 131 8.37 4.37 9.68
N MET A 132 7.08 4.20 9.43
CA MET A 132 6.60 3.12 8.56
C MET A 132 7.10 3.30 7.12
N GLU A 133 7.17 4.55 6.64
CA GLU A 133 7.68 4.84 5.32
C GLU A 133 9.19 4.63 5.23
N GLN A 134 9.92 4.99 6.27
CA GLN A 134 11.36 4.76 6.34
C GLN A 134 11.69 3.27 6.39
N GLU A 135 10.89 2.49 7.11
CA GLU A 135 11.02 1.03 7.12
C GLU A 135 10.80 0.45 5.72
N ALA A 136 9.76 0.90 5.03
CA ALA A 136 9.47 0.43 3.68
C ALA A 136 10.63 0.75 2.71
N LYS A 137 11.21 1.93 2.81
CA LYS A 137 12.36 2.32 1.99
C LYS A 137 13.59 1.47 2.28
N ARG A 138 13.82 1.15 3.55
CA ARG A 138 14.93 0.29 3.94
C ARG A 138 14.75 -1.11 3.36
N ILE A 139 13.56 -1.69 3.50
CA ILE A 139 13.25 -3.02 2.98
C ILE A 139 13.40 -3.05 1.46
N GLU A 140 12.91 -2.03 0.76
CA GLU A 140 13.07 -1.89 -0.67
C GLU A 140 14.55 -1.98 -1.07
N ARG A 141 15.42 -1.27 -0.36
CA ARG A 141 16.86 -1.28 -0.65
C ARG A 141 17.51 -2.64 -0.38
N GLU A 142 17.04 -3.36 0.63
CA GLU A 142 17.60 -4.65 1.02
C GLU A 142 17.17 -5.78 0.07
N VAL A 143 16.00 -5.70 -0.49
CA VAL A 143 15.43 -6.75 -1.35
C VAL A 143 15.74 -6.53 -2.81
N CYS A 144 15.81 -5.28 -3.27
CA CYS A 144 15.96 -4.92 -4.67
C CYS A 144 17.43 -4.72 -5.05
N PHE A 145 18.12 -5.83 -5.34
CA PHE A 145 19.50 -5.80 -5.83
C PHE A 145 19.57 -6.32 -7.23
#